data_0b3545e11fb95f35ceef6fc5e5d67c98
#
_entry.id   0b3545e11fb95f35ceef6fc5e5d67c98
#
_cell.length_a   1.000
_cell.length_b   1.000
_cell.length_c   1.000
_cell.angle_alpha   90.00
_cell.angle_beta   90.00
_cell.angle_gamma   90.00
#
_symmetry.space_group_name_H-M   'P 1'
#
loop_
_entity.id
_entity.type
_entity.pdbx_description
1 polymer ?
#
loop_
_entity_poly.entity_id
_entity_poly.type
_entity_poly.pdbx_seq_one_letter_code
_entity_poly.pdbx_strand_id
1 'polypeptide(L)'
;MELRKPVSQEEARAKTTAWALTFADLTTLLLTFFVLLLVILNDAESHVDRWVNVILDETEKELRVLQQSTLVDIERVTKGIKITLTGAKLFKSLSADLNPDADPILVQIGGLIRTSTLMNIYNQKRWAPLLDMIARAQDTLNIEIRCEGHTDDKPIPMNSKFRNNWELSSARSLNLVQRLSELAEMDEHYFSALGYGEFRPKIDLRNINDRVKLEEARAENRRVEIYFDAFIKSKNESLENI
;
A
#
# COMPACT_ATOMS: atom_id res chain seq x y z
N MET A 1 22.38 -39.75 71.95
CA MET A 1 21.23 -38.92 71.59
C MET A 1 21.74 -37.55 71.21
N GLU A 2 22.03 -37.35 69.89
CA GLU A 2 22.57 -36.08 69.40
C GLU A 2 21.44 -35.06 69.27
N LEU A 3 21.49 -34.00 70.06
CA LEU A 3 20.54 -32.88 70.01
C LEU A 3 20.83 -32.11 68.70
N ARG A 4 19.94 -32.15 67.72
CA ARG A 4 19.96 -31.29 66.56
C ARG A 4 19.92 -29.83 67.01
N LYS A 5 20.99 -29.05 66.69
CA LYS A 5 21.03 -27.62 66.95
C LYS A 5 19.85 -26.94 66.23
N PRO A 6 19.14 -26.03 66.88
CA PRO A 6 18.04 -25.31 66.24
C PRO A 6 18.61 -24.47 65.07
N VAL A 7 18.01 -24.57 63.91
CA VAL A 7 18.36 -23.80 62.71
C VAL A 7 18.14 -22.33 63.01
N SER A 8 19.14 -21.50 62.82
CA SER A 8 19.03 -20.05 63.03
C SER A 8 17.93 -19.43 62.12
N GLN A 9 17.27 -18.38 62.56
CA GLN A 9 16.23 -17.74 61.74
C GLN A 9 16.80 -17.19 60.40
N GLU A 10 18.10 -16.84 60.37
CA GLU A 10 18.79 -16.45 59.13
C GLU A 10 19.01 -17.62 58.17
N GLU A 11 19.36 -18.80 58.63
CA GLU A 11 19.50 -20.02 57.81
C GLU A 11 18.10 -20.50 57.29
N ALA A 12 17.06 -20.33 58.06
CA ALA A 12 15.72 -20.62 57.60
C ALA A 12 15.23 -19.63 56.54
N ARG A 13 15.52 -18.36 56.68
CA ARG A 13 15.23 -17.32 55.67
C ARG A 13 16.09 -17.55 54.40
N ALA A 14 17.38 -17.82 54.54
CA ALA A 14 18.25 -18.09 53.38
C ALA A 14 17.76 -19.31 52.57
N LYS A 15 17.28 -20.36 53.18
CA LYS A 15 16.69 -21.52 52.49
C LYS A 15 15.36 -21.21 51.84
N THR A 16 14.54 -20.33 52.44
CA THR A 16 13.22 -19.92 51.88
C THR A 16 13.36 -18.98 50.67
N THR A 17 14.46 -18.21 50.57
CA THR A 17 14.69 -17.28 49.47
C THR A 17 15.59 -17.86 48.36
N ALA A 18 16.31 -18.98 48.62
CA ALA A 18 17.21 -19.59 47.65
C ALA A 18 16.49 -20.00 46.34
N TRP A 19 15.26 -20.49 46.42
CA TRP A 19 14.46 -20.85 45.26
C TRP A 19 14.05 -19.60 44.41
N ALA A 20 13.84 -18.45 45.10
CA ALA A 20 13.45 -17.22 44.43
C ALA A 20 14.60 -16.66 43.54
N LEU A 21 15.88 -16.84 43.93
CA LEU A 21 17.01 -16.48 43.13
C LEU A 21 17.11 -17.32 41.86
N THR A 22 16.95 -18.66 41.97
CA THR A 22 16.97 -19.55 40.82
C THR A 22 15.76 -19.31 39.90
N PHE A 23 14.61 -19.01 40.47
CA PHE A 23 13.41 -18.64 39.69
C PHE A 23 13.60 -17.32 38.96
N ALA A 24 14.18 -16.31 39.65
CA ALA A 24 14.47 -15.01 39.04
C ALA A 24 15.49 -15.15 37.88
N ASP A 25 16.53 -15.95 38.06
CA ASP A 25 17.52 -16.23 36.99
C ASP A 25 16.85 -16.90 35.78
N LEU A 26 16.05 -17.92 36.02
CA LEU A 26 15.33 -18.64 34.96
C LEU A 26 14.36 -17.73 34.19
N THR A 27 13.63 -16.84 34.92
CA THR A 27 12.70 -15.89 34.30
C THR A 27 13.44 -14.80 33.52
N THR A 28 14.60 -14.33 34.01
CA THR A 28 15.41 -13.34 33.28
C THR A 28 16.04 -13.96 32.03
N LEU A 29 16.52 -15.19 32.08
CA LEU A 29 17.01 -15.92 30.91
C LEU A 29 15.88 -16.14 29.87
N LEU A 30 14.71 -16.51 30.32
CA LEU A 30 13.54 -16.66 29.45
C LEU A 30 13.16 -15.34 28.80
N LEU A 31 13.15 -14.24 29.58
CA LEU A 31 12.84 -12.91 29.08
C LEU A 31 13.87 -12.46 28.01
N THR A 32 15.17 -12.63 28.31
CA THR A 32 16.24 -12.27 27.37
C THR A 32 16.18 -13.11 26.09
N PHE A 33 15.83 -14.40 26.21
CA PHE A 33 15.59 -15.26 25.05
C PHE A 33 14.44 -14.75 24.19
N PHE A 34 13.28 -14.40 24.77
CA PHE A 34 12.17 -13.85 24.01
C PHE A 34 12.47 -12.51 23.37
N VAL A 35 13.20 -11.63 24.07
CA VAL A 35 13.64 -10.35 23.48
C VAL A 35 14.57 -10.59 22.30
N LEU A 36 15.53 -11.49 22.43
CA LEU A 36 16.44 -11.85 21.34
C LEU A 36 15.69 -12.46 20.14
N LEU A 37 14.72 -13.35 20.41
CA LEU A 37 13.90 -13.97 19.39
C LEU A 37 13.05 -12.92 18.66
N LEU A 38 12.48 -11.95 19.39
CA LEU A 38 11.70 -10.84 18.82
C LEU A 38 12.58 -9.94 17.93
N VAL A 39 13.82 -9.65 18.35
CA VAL A 39 14.78 -8.88 17.54
C VAL A 39 15.11 -9.62 16.24
N ILE A 40 15.40 -10.93 16.32
CA ILE A 40 15.73 -11.75 15.13
C ILE A 40 14.56 -11.80 14.14
N LEU A 41 13.33 -11.99 14.64
CA LEU A 41 12.14 -12.02 13.78
C LEU A 41 11.89 -10.67 13.11
N ASN A 42 12.02 -9.57 13.85
CA ASN A 42 11.85 -8.21 13.31
C ASN A 42 12.92 -7.86 12.26
N ASP A 43 14.17 -8.31 12.44
CA ASP A 43 15.22 -8.10 11.44
C ASP A 43 14.94 -8.86 10.13
N ALA A 44 14.38 -10.07 10.18
CA ALA A 44 14.07 -10.84 8.99
C ALA A 44 13.01 -10.14 8.13
N GLU A 45 11.92 -9.62 8.71
CA GLU A 45 10.90 -8.85 8.00
C GLU A 45 11.49 -7.55 7.41
N SER A 46 12.31 -6.82 8.16
CA SER A 46 12.89 -5.55 7.74
C SER A 46 13.83 -5.67 6.53
N HIS A 47 14.44 -6.83 6.29
CA HIS A 47 15.30 -7.06 5.13
C HIS A 47 14.52 -7.14 3.82
N VAL A 48 13.41 -7.84 3.80
CA VAL A 48 12.54 -7.97 2.60
C VAL A 48 11.92 -6.63 2.25
N ASP A 49 11.40 -5.91 3.23
CA ASP A 49 10.82 -4.58 3.03
C ASP A 49 11.84 -3.58 2.46
N ARG A 50 13.10 -3.66 2.87
CA ARG A 50 14.16 -2.82 2.29
C ARG A 50 14.36 -3.07 0.80
N TRP A 51 14.33 -4.31 0.34
CA TRP A 51 14.45 -4.65 -1.08
C TRP A 51 13.24 -4.19 -1.89
N VAL A 52 12.03 -4.39 -1.36
CA VAL A 52 10.81 -3.87 -1.98
C VAL A 52 10.88 -2.34 -2.12
N ASN A 53 11.36 -1.65 -1.09
CA ASN A 53 11.56 -0.20 -1.14
C ASN A 53 12.58 0.22 -2.21
N VAL A 54 13.67 -0.50 -2.39
CA VAL A 54 14.66 -0.21 -3.47
C VAL A 54 14.00 -0.33 -4.85
N ILE A 55 13.20 -1.37 -5.08
CA ILE A 55 12.48 -1.56 -6.34
C ILE A 55 11.49 -0.42 -6.58
N LEU A 56 10.74 -0.05 -5.56
CA LEU A 56 9.78 1.04 -5.63
C LEU A 56 10.47 2.40 -5.86
N ASP A 57 11.64 2.64 -5.26
CA ASP A 57 12.41 3.87 -5.47
C ASP A 57 12.96 3.96 -6.91
N GLU A 58 13.36 2.83 -7.51
CA GLU A 58 13.73 2.79 -8.93
C GLU A 58 12.52 3.05 -9.82
N THR A 59 11.41 2.37 -9.57
CA THR A 59 10.16 2.56 -10.33
C THR A 59 9.64 4.00 -10.19
N GLU A 60 9.74 4.62 -9.01
CA GLU A 60 9.38 6.03 -8.83
C GLU A 60 10.22 6.96 -9.72
N LYS A 61 11.53 6.73 -9.82
CA LYS A 61 12.40 7.51 -10.71
C LYS A 61 12.01 7.38 -12.18
N GLU A 62 11.63 6.17 -12.60
CA GLU A 62 11.11 5.92 -13.95
C GLU A 62 9.81 6.69 -14.21
N LEU A 63 8.88 6.69 -13.24
CA LEU A 63 7.60 7.37 -13.34
C LEU A 63 7.70 8.91 -13.25
N ARG A 64 8.72 9.46 -12.57
CA ARG A 64 8.90 10.92 -12.44
C ARG A 64 9.04 11.66 -13.76
N VAL A 65 9.32 10.99 -14.86
CA VAL A 65 9.29 11.58 -16.20
C VAL A 65 7.90 12.15 -16.53
N LEU A 66 6.83 11.56 -15.97
CA LEU A 66 5.45 12.03 -16.15
C LEU A 66 5.17 13.37 -15.45
N GLN A 67 5.95 13.75 -14.44
CA GLN A 67 5.77 15.01 -13.70
C GLN A 67 6.04 16.27 -14.54
N GLN A 68 6.56 16.13 -15.75
CA GLN A 68 6.66 17.24 -16.70
C GLN A 68 5.27 17.73 -17.17
N SER A 69 4.23 16.92 -17.00
CA SER A 69 2.84 17.30 -17.23
C SER A 69 2.23 17.91 -15.97
N THR A 70 1.59 19.08 -16.11
CA THR A 70 0.83 19.75 -15.03
C THR A 70 -0.41 18.95 -14.59
N LEU A 71 -0.69 17.82 -15.21
CA LEU A 71 -1.85 16.95 -14.94
C LEU A 71 -1.53 15.82 -13.98
N VAL A 72 -0.25 15.57 -13.73
CA VAL A 72 0.24 14.39 -13.02
C VAL A 72 1.02 14.83 -11.79
N ASP A 73 0.63 14.29 -10.66
CA ASP A 73 1.37 14.39 -9.40
C ASP A 73 1.79 12.98 -8.97
N ILE A 74 3.04 12.81 -8.55
CA ILE A 74 3.60 11.50 -8.18
C ILE A 74 4.16 11.59 -6.77
N GLU A 75 3.66 10.71 -5.92
CA GLU A 75 4.05 10.61 -4.51
C GLU A 75 4.44 9.18 -4.15
N ARG A 76 5.49 9.06 -3.35
CA ARG A 76 5.86 7.80 -2.70
C ARG A 76 4.92 7.57 -1.51
N VAL A 77 4.27 6.41 -1.46
CA VAL A 77 3.42 5.99 -0.35
C VAL A 77 3.99 4.75 0.33
N THR A 78 3.48 4.37 1.49
CA THR A 78 4.06 3.33 2.35
C THR A 78 4.26 1.98 1.64
N LYS A 79 3.33 1.58 0.77
CA LYS A 79 3.38 0.28 0.08
C LYS A 79 3.51 0.38 -1.43
N GLY A 80 3.80 1.58 -1.96
CA GLY A 80 3.80 1.75 -3.40
C GLY A 80 4.09 3.16 -3.86
N ILE A 81 3.68 3.47 -5.06
CA ILE A 81 3.78 4.78 -5.69
C ILE A 81 2.39 5.20 -6.13
N LYS A 82 2.01 6.41 -5.80
CA LYS A 82 0.72 7.00 -6.17
C LYS A 82 0.92 8.01 -7.28
N ILE A 83 0.16 7.87 -8.36
CA ILE A 83 0.04 8.84 -9.45
C ILE A 83 -1.35 9.44 -9.36
N THR A 84 -1.46 10.74 -9.15
CA THR A 84 -2.72 11.48 -9.13
C THR A 84 -2.94 12.19 -10.46
N LEU A 85 -4.09 11.94 -11.08
CA LEU A 85 -4.52 12.57 -12.33
C LEU A 85 -5.75 13.45 -12.07
N THR A 86 -5.71 14.70 -12.53
CA THR A 86 -6.86 15.61 -12.41
C THR A 86 -8.02 15.15 -13.29
N GLY A 87 -9.15 14.83 -12.69
CA GLY A 87 -10.30 14.21 -13.36
C GLY A 87 -10.97 15.07 -14.42
N ALA A 88 -10.91 16.40 -14.29
CA ALA A 88 -11.55 17.33 -15.24
C ALA A 88 -11.00 17.24 -16.68
N LYS A 89 -9.73 16.82 -16.82
CA LYS A 89 -9.11 16.63 -18.15
C LYS A 89 -9.13 15.17 -18.60
N LEU A 90 -9.30 14.25 -17.65
CA LEU A 90 -9.29 12.81 -17.92
C LEU A 90 -10.63 12.27 -18.41
N PHE A 91 -11.74 12.84 -17.91
CA PHE A 91 -13.09 12.39 -18.25
C PHE A 91 -13.96 13.52 -18.74
N LYS A 92 -14.94 13.19 -19.59
CA LYS A 92 -16.00 14.11 -19.96
C LYS A 92 -16.87 14.43 -18.73
N SER A 93 -17.50 15.59 -18.72
CA SER A 93 -18.36 16.00 -17.60
C SER A 93 -19.49 15.02 -17.39
N LEU A 94 -19.77 14.63 -16.14
CA LEU A 94 -20.81 13.67 -15.75
C LEU A 94 -20.76 12.33 -16.52
N SER A 95 -19.59 11.98 -17.06
CA SER A 95 -19.38 10.72 -17.79
C SER A 95 -18.20 9.95 -17.20
N ALA A 96 -18.17 8.65 -17.46
CA ALA A 96 -17.01 7.80 -17.25
C ALA A 96 -16.19 7.62 -18.54
N ASP A 97 -16.62 8.21 -19.66
CA ASP A 97 -15.87 8.14 -20.91
C ASP A 97 -14.60 8.98 -20.82
N LEU A 98 -13.49 8.37 -21.20
CA LEU A 98 -12.20 9.04 -21.25
C LEU A 98 -12.23 10.16 -22.30
N ASN A 99 -11.58 11.27 -21.98
CA ASN A 99 -11.40 12.37 -22.93
C ASN A 99 -10.27 12.01 -23.89
N PRO A 100 -10.46 12.13 -25.22
CA PRO A 100 -9.37 11.93 -26.19
C PRO A 100 -8.12 12.77 -25.92
N ASP A 101 -8.28 13.96 -25.35
CA ASP A 101 -7.16 14.84 -24.96
C ASP A 101 -6.27 14.24 -23.85
N ALA A 102 -6.76 13.24 -23.13
CA ALA A 102 -5.99 12.51 -22.11
C ALA A 102 -5.20 11.33 -22.69
N ASP A 103 -5.49 10.88 -23.90
CA ASP A 103 -4.84 9.73 -24.52
C ASP A 103 -3.29 9.82 -24.52
N PRO A 104 -2.65 10.97 -24.85
CA PRO A 104 -1.18 11.06 -24.83
C PRO A 104 -0.58 10.74 -23.45
N ILE A 105 -1.17 11.20 -22.38
CA ILE A 105 -0.67 10.90 -21.02
C ILE A 105 -0.96 9.45 -20.63
N LEU A 106 -2.12 8.91 -21.01
CA LEU A 106 -2.46 7.51 -20.75
C LEU A 106 -1.53 6.54 -21.49
N VAL A 107 -1.15 6.86 -22.74
CA VAL A 107 -0.16 6.08 -23.51
C VAL A 107 1.20 6.09 -22.82
N GLN A 108 1.64 7.24 -22.29
CA GLN A 108 2.89 7.31 -21.54
C GLN A 108 2.81 6.48 -20.25
N ILE A 109 1.72 6.57 -19.49
CA ILE A 109 1.52 5.77 -18.27
C ILE A 109 1.52 4.27 -18.61
N GLY A 110 0.75 3.84 -19.61
CA GLY A 110 0.70 2.44 -20.05
C GLY A 110 2.07 1.91 -20.48
N GLY A 111 2.82 2.71 -21.24
CA GLY A 111 4.19 2.38 -21.61
C GLY A 111 5.13 2.22 -20.43
N LEU A 112 5.04 3.11 -19.44
CA LEU A 112 5.82 3.03 -18.21
C LEU A 112 5.39 1.85 -17.32
N ILE A 113 4.09 1.54 -17.23
CA ILE A 113 3.62 0.32 -16.58
C ILE A 113 4.33 -0.88 -17.18
N ARG A 114 4.24 -1.06 -18.50
CA ARG A 114 4.83 -2.18 -19.22
C ARG A 114 6.35 -2.30 -19.03
N THR A 115 7.07 -1.19 -19.00
CA THR A 115 8.54 -1.18 -18.93
C THR A 115 9.12 -1.01 -17.53
N SER A 116 8.29 -0.72 -16.52
CA SER A 116 8.76 -0.43 -15.17
C SER A 116 9.53 -1.60 -14.55
N THR A 117 10.49 -1.26 -13.72
CA THR A 117 11.28 -2.24 -12.95
C THR A 117 10.38 -3.15 -12.12
N LEU A 118 9.34 -2.59 -11.51
CA LEU A 118 8.41 -3.34 -10.68
C LEU A 118 7.67 -4.43 -11.46
N MET A 119 7.07 -4.08 -12.62
CA MET A 119 6.30 -5.05 -13.42
C MET A 119 7.19 -6.09 -14.11
N ASN A 120 8.46 -5.77 -14.35
CA ASN A 120 9.42 -6.66 -14.99
C ASN A 120 10.39 -7.34 -14.02
N ILE A 121 10.10 -7.33 -12.72
CA ILE A 121 11.01 -7.83 -11.68
C ILE A 121 11.41 -9.29 -11.88
N TYR A 122 10.47 -10.13 -12.30
CA TYR A 122 10.70 -11.55 -12.54
C TYR A 122 11.60 -11.83 -13.75
N ASN A 123 11.73 -10.87 -14.68
CA ASN A 123 12.54 -10.98 -15.89
C ASN A 123 13.96 -10.43 -15.69
N GLN A 124 14.24 -9.77 -14.57
CA GLN A 124 15.52 -9.13 -14.30
C GLN A 124 16.40 -9.99 -13.37
N LYS A 125 17.52 -10.53 -13.89
CA LYS A 125 18.45 -11.40 -13.14
C LYS A 125 18.97 -10.79 -11.83
N ARG A 126 19.08 -9.46 -11.76
CA ARG A 126 19.56 -8.76 -10.54
C ARG A 126 18.65 -8.95 -9.33
N TRP A 127 17.36 -9.25 -9.54
CA TRP A 127 16.39 -9.46 -8.48
C TRP A 127 16.20 -10.93 -8.10
N ALA A 128 16.83 -11.87 -8.81
CA ALA A 128 16.75 -13.30 -8.51
C ALA A 128 17.05 -13.64 -7.04
N PRO A 129 18.10 -13.06 -6.37
CA PRO A 129 18.36 -13.36 -4.95
C PRO A 129 17.21 -12.95 -4.02
N LEU A 130 16.52 -11.84 -4.32
CA LEU A 130 15.36 -11.41 -3.56
C LEU A 130 14.18 -12.37 -3.77
N LEU A 131 13.88 -12.71 -5.02
CA LEU A 131 12.79 -13.62 -5.35
C LEU A 131 13.01 -15.01 -4.73
N ASP A 132 14.26 -15.51 -4.72
CA ASP A 132 14.63 -16.75 -4.05
C ASP A 132 14.43 -16.67 -2.53
N MET A 133 14.75 -15.55 -1.92
CA MET A 133 14.56 -15.32 -0.48
C MET A 133 13.06 -15.34 -0.13
N ILE A 134 12.22 -14.64 -0.90
CA ILE A 134 10.76 -14.61 -0.74
C ILE A 134 10.20 -16.03 -0.92
N ALA A 135 10.62 -16.75 -1.95
CA ALA A 135 10.15 -18.12 -2.22
C ALA A 135 10.52 -19.11 -1.10
N ARG A 136 11.73 -18.99 -0.50
CA ARG A 136 12.15 -19.81 0.65
C ARG A 136 11.35 -19.56 1.90
N ALA A 137 10.86 -18.31 2.08
CA ALA A 137 9.95 -17.96 3.16
C ALA A 137 8.50 -18.46 2.92
N GLN A 138 8.25 -19.11 1.79
CA GLN A 138 6.90 -19.51 1.32
C GLN A 138 5.96 -18.30 1.12
N ASP A 139 6.53 -17.16 0.80
CA ASP A 139 5.83 -15.92 0.51
C ASP A 139 5.80 -15.65 -0.99
N THR A 140 4.97 -14.69 -1.39
CA THR A 140 4.90 -14.21 -2.77
C THR A 140 4.97 -12.69 -2.80
N LEU A 141 5.71 -12.14 -3.75
CA LEU A 141 5.64 -10.71 -4.06
C LEU A 141 4.38 -10.46 -4.88
N ASN A 142 3.42 -9.78 -4.28
CA ASN A 142 2.21 -9.35 -4.97
C ASN A 142 2.42 -7.95 -5.53
N ILE A 143 2.10 -7.78 -6.80
CA ILE A 143 2.18 -6.51 -7.52
C ILE A 143 0.80 -6.22 -8.09
N GLU A 144 0.29 -5.04 -7.80
CA GLU A 144 -1.05 -4.63 -8.19
C GLU A 144 -1.04 -3.17 -8.67
N ILE A 145 -1.76 -2.91 -9.75
CA ILE A 145 -2.05 -1.55 -10.21
C ILE A 145 -3.50 -1.24 -9.85
N ARG A 146 -3.67 -0.42 -8.83
CA ARG A 146 -4.98 -0.08 -8.30
C ARG A 146 -5.40 1.30 -8.76
N CYS A 147 -6.55 1.39 -9.41
CA CYS A 147 -7.13 2.66 -9.86
C CYS A 147 -8.28 3.06 -8.94
N GLU A 148 -8.17 4.25 -8.33
CA GLU A 148 -9.17 4.79 -7.42
C GLU A 148 -9.84 6.03 -8.03
N GLY A 149 -11.16 6.01 -8.16
CA GLY A 149 -11.96 7.13 -8.66
C GLY A 149 -12.55 7.96 -7.52
N HIS A 150 -12.46 9.29 -7.66
CA HIS A 150 -13.01 10.25 -6.70
C HIS A 150 -13.84 11.33 -7.41
N THR A 151 -14.89 11.81 -6.74
CA THR A 151 -15.73 12.91 -7.20
C THR A 151 -15.66 14.09 -6.24
N ASP A 152 -16.26 15.20 -6.61
CA ASP A 152 -16.61 16.26 -5.68
C ASP A 152 -17.93 15.95 -4.95
N ASP A 153 -18.37 16.88 -4.09
CA ASP A 153 -19.59 16.80 -3.27
C ASP A 153 -20.88 17.19 -4.02
N LYS A 154 -20.80 17.52 -5.33
CA LYS A 154 -21.98 17.87 -6.11
C LYS A 154 -22.81 16.61 -6.38
N PRO A 155 -24.13 16.65 -6.08
CA PRO A 155 -25.01 15.54 -6.37
C PRO A 155 -25.12 15.29 -7.87
N ILE A 156 -25.23 14.05 -8.25
CA ILE A 156 -25.48 13.65 -9.65
C ILE A 156 -26.91 14.03 -10.04
N PRO A 157 -27.12 14.70 -11.20
CA PRO A 157 -28.46 15.04 -11.68
C PRO A 157 -29.32 13.80 -11.94
N MET A 158 -30.64 13.88 -11.67
CA MET A 158 -31.57 12.74 -11.82
C MET A 158 -31.64 12.17 -13.23
N ASN A 159 -31.36 12.97 -14.25
CA ASN A 159 -31.36 12.55 -15.67
C ASN A 159 -29.97 12.06 -16.14
N SER A 160 -29.02 11.87 -15.23
CA SER A 160 -27.72 11.30 -15.56
C SER A 160 -27.79 9.78 -15.76
N LYS A 161 -26.79 9.24 -16.47
CA LYS A 161 -26.56 7.80 -16.60
C LYS A 161 -26.26 7.12 -15.25
N PHE A 162 -25.65 7.86 -14.30
CA PHE A 162 -25.24 7.38 -13.00
C PHE A 162 -26.20 7.86 -11.91
N ARG A 163 -26.49 7.02 -10.93
CA ARG A 163 -27.41 7.30 -9.83
C ARG A 163 -26.80 8.15 -8.74
N ASN A 164 -25.51 8.03 -8.51
CA ASN A 164 -24.77 8.69 -7.45
C ASN A 164 -23.27 8.75 -7.75
N ASN A 165 -22.51 9.43 -6.87
CA ASN A 165 -21.08 9.61 -6.99
C ASN A 165 -20.27 8.30 -6.83
N TRP A 166 -20.79 7.31 -6.11
CA TRP A 166 -20.18 5.98 -6.02
C TRP A 166 -20.16 5.28 -7.38
N GLU A 167 -21.30 5.26 -8.05
CA GLU A 167 -21.43 4.62 -9.36
C GLU A 167 -20.58 5.30 -10.42
N LEU A 168 -20.56 6.64 -10.44
CA LEU A 168 -19.73 7.42 -11.37
C LEU A 168 -18.23 7.17 -11.14
N SER A 169 -17.78 7.21 -9.88
CA SER A 169 -16.36 7.02 -9.57
C SER A 169 -15.89 5.59 -9.86
N SER A 170 -16.72 4.58 -9.58
CA SER A 170 -16.41 3.18 -9.90
C SER A 170 -16.35 2.93 -11.41
N ALA A 171 -17.27 3.51 -12.17
CA ALA A 171 -17.24 3.40 -13.63
C ALA A 171 -16.00 4.08 -14.24
N ARG A 172 -15.57 5.21 -13.67
CA ARG A 172 -14.34 5.91 -14.11
C ARG A 172 -13.10 5.09 -13.86
N SER A 173 -12.96 4.53 -12.66
CA SER A 173 -11.80 3.69 -12.33
C SER A 173 -11.76 2.42 -13.19
N LEU A 174 -12.91 1.79 -13.47
CA LEU A 174 -13.00 0.62 -14.33
C LEU A 174 -12.59 0.94 -15.78
N ASN A 175 -13.12 2.02 -16.37
CA ASN A 175 -12.75 2.42 -17.74
C ASN A 175 -11.27 2.78 -17.84
N LEU A 176 -10.69 3.35 -16.77
CA LEU A 176 -9.26 3.62 -16.72
C LEU A 176 -8.44 2.33 -16.66
N VAL A 177 -8.84 1.34 -15.84
CA VAL A 177 -8.20 0.02 -15.78
C VAL A 177 -8.19 -0.63 -17.16
N GLN A 178 -9.33 -0.71 -17.83
CA GLN A 178 -9.44 -1.29 -19.17
C GLN A 178 -8.48 -0.59 -20.16
N ARG A 179 -8.48 0.73 -20.14
CA ARG A 179 -7.60 1.50 -21.04
C ARG A 179 -6.11 1.30 -20.73
N LEU A 180 -5.72 1.28 -19.46
CA LEU A 180 -4.33 1.07 -19.05
C LEU A 180 -3.87 -0.37 -19.31
N SER A 181 -4.72 -1.38 -19.10
CA SER A 181 -4.45 -2.78 -19.42
C SER A 181 -4.14 -2.95 -20.92
N GLU A 182 -4.98 -2.35 -21.80
CA GLU A 182 -4.73 -2.34 -23.23
C GLU A 182 -3.40 -1.67 -23.60
N LEU A 183 -3.13 -0.47 -23.07
CA LEU A 183 -1.93 0.31 -23.37
C LEU A 183 -0.64 -0.30 -22.82
N ALA A 184 -0.74 -0.96 -21.68
CA ALA A 184 0.37 -1.68 -21.07
C ALA A 184 0.58 -3.07 -21.69
N GLU A 185 -0.34 -3.57 -22.51
CA GLU A 185 -0.35 -4.93 -23.06
C GLU A 185 -0.28 -5.99 -21.92
N MET A 186 -1.02 -5.74 -20.84
CA MET A 186 -1.04 -6.57 -19.63
C MET A 186 -2.43 -7.08 -19.32
N ASP A 187 -2.51 -8.25 -18.70
CA ASP A 187 -3.76 -8.85 -18.26
C ASP A 187 -4.41 -8.04 -17.13
N GLU A 188 -5.75 -7.93 -17.18
CA GLU A 188 -6.53 -7.18 -16.19
C GLU A 188 -6.38 -7.72 -14.75
N HIS A 189 -5.93 -8.97 -14.56
CA HIS A 189 -5.72 -9.53 -13.21
C HIS A 189 -4.65 -8.80 -12.39
N TYR A 190 -3.76 -8.03 -13.04
CA TYR A 190 -2.82 -7.14 -12.35
C TYR A 190 -3.46 -5.83 -11.88
N PHE A 191 -4.71 -5.59 -12.25
CA PHE A 191 -5.39 -4.33 -11.98
C PHE A 191 -6.55 -4.50 -11.03
N SER A 192 -6.85 -3.44 -10.27
CA SER A 192 -8.09 -3.30 -9.51
C SER A 192 -8.70 -1.92 -9.69
N ALA A 193 -10.03 -1.86 -9.63
CA ALA A 193 -10.80 -0.65 -9.79
C ALA A 193 -11.65 -0.38 -8.55
N LEU A 194 -11.50 0.80 -7.94
CA LEU A 194 -12.26 1.23 -6.77
C LEU A 194 -12.88 2.61 -7.00
N GLY A 195 -14.10 2.81 -6.54
CA GLY A 195 -14.75 4.11 -6.54
C GLY A 195 -15.07 4.55 -5.12
N TYR A 196 -14.66 5.75 -4.75
CA TYR A 196 -14.91 6.28 -3.40
C TYR A 196 -15.95 7.41 -3.38
N GLY A 197 -16.48 7.80 -4.54
CA GLY A 197 -17.40 8.93 -4.62
C GLY A 197 -16.76 10.19 -4.04
N GLU A 198 -17.53 10.91 -3.23
CA GLU A 198 -17.14 12.15 -2.52
C GLU A 198 -16.52 11.89 -1.14
N PHE A 199 -16.49 10.63 -0.68
CA PHE A 199 -16.23 10.29 0.73
C PHE A 199 -14.74 10.25 1.11
N ARG A 200 -13.83 10.38 0.15
CA ARG A 200 -12.39 10.54 0.37
C ARG A 200 -11.86 11.79 -0.33
N PRO A 201 -12.26 12.99 0.14
CA PRO A 201 -11.81 14.23 -0.47
C PRO A 201 -10.31 14.45 -0.24
N LYS A 202 -9.59 14.99 -1.24
CA LYS A 202 -8.21 15.48 -1.10
C LYS A 202 -8.20 16.78 -0.29
N ILE A 203 -9.20 17.63 -0.51
CA ILE A 203 -9.39 18.89 0.20
C ILE A 203 -10.76 18.86 0.89
N ASP A 204 -10.77 19.08 2.19
CA ASP A 204 -12.00 19.19 2.99
C ASP A 204 -12.72 20.50 2.64
N LEU A 205 -13.96 20.40 2.19
CA LEU A 205 -14.76 21.53 1.71
C LEU A 205 -15.52 22.26 2.83
N ARG A 206 -15.61 21.70 4.03
CA ARG A 206 -16.50 22.18 5.12
C ARG A 206 -16.20 23.59 5.61
N ASN A 207 -14.95 24.05 5.49
CA ASN A 207 -14.50 25.34 6.01
C ASN A 207 -14.18 26.34 4.90
N ILE A 208 -14.56 26.08 3.64
CA ILE A 208 -14.28 26.97 2.52
C ILE A 208 -15.52 27.86 2.24
N ASN A 209 -15.46 29.10 2.66
CA ASN A 209 -16.54 30.09 2.45
C ASN A 209 -16.43 30.87 1.12
N ASP A 210 -15.24 30.93 0.54
CA ASP A 210 -14.99 31.59 -0.73
C ASP A 210 -15.44 30.69 -1.89
N ARG A 211 -16.31 31.21 -2.77
CA ARG A 211 -16.89 30.43 -3.87
C ARG A 211 -15.84 30.01 -4.91
N VAL A 212 -14.83 30.82 -5.17
CA VAL A 212 -13.78 30.51 -6.14
C VAL A 212 -12.90 29.39 -5.59
N LYS A 213 -12.45 29.54 -4.36
CA LYS A 213 -11.66 28.50 -3.68
C LYS A 213 -12.42 27.19 -3.51
N LEU A 214 -13.75 27.26 -3.31
CA LEU A 214 -14.58 26.06 -3.23
C LEU A 214 -14.61 25.31 -4.57
N GLU A 215 -14.76 26.00 -5.70
CA GLU A 215 -14.72 25.35 -7.01
C GLU A 215 -13.33 24.82 -7.37
N GLU A 216 -12.25 25.48 -6.97
CA GLU A 216 -10.87 24.98 -7.09
C GLU A 216 -10.68 23.71 -6.27
N ALA A 217 -11.10 23.69 -5.01
CA ALA A 217 -11.02 22.52 -4.15
C ALA A 217 -11.86 21.35 -4.68
N ARG A 218 -13.04 21.62 -5.24
CA ARG A 218 -13.85 20.62 -5.94
C ARG A 218 -13.14 20.05 -7.17
N ALA A 219 -12.46 20.88 -7.92
CA ALA A 219 -11.67 20.45 -9.07
C ALA A 219 -10.53 19.50 -8.66
N GLU A 220 -9.86 19.77 -7.54
CA GLU A 220 -8.84 18.88 -6.95
C GLU A 220 -9.43 17.56 -6.42
N ASN A 221 -10.66 17.61 -5.89
CA ASN A 221 -11.35 16.41 -5.40
C ASN A 221 -11.81 15.50 -6.56
N ARG A 222 -12.14 16.06 -7.72
CA ARG A 222 -12.40 15.29 -8.94
C ARG A 222 -11.10 14.79 -9.53
N ARG A 223 -10.66 13.62 -9.11
CA ARG A 223 -9.39 13.01 -9.50
C ARG A 223 -9.50 11.50 -9.65
N VAL A 224 -8.48 10.93 -10.25
CA VAL A 224 -8.21 9.49 -10.20
C VAL A 224 -6.79 9.31 -9.67
N GLU A 225 -6.62 8.32 -8.82
CA GLU A 225 -5.34 7.92 -8.28
C GLU A 225 -4.99 6.53 -8.81
N ILE A 226 -3.78 6.37 -9.32
CA ILE A 226 -3.24 5.10 -9.77
C ILE A 226 -2.12 4.72 -8.81
N TYR A 227 -2.28 3.58 -8.15
CA TYR A 227 -1.29 3.05 -7.22
C TYR A 227 -0.53 1.90 -7.86
N PHE A 228 0.76 1.96 -7.80
CA PHE A 228 1.66 0.84 -8.05
C PHE A 228 1.99 0.22 -6.71
N ASP A 229 1.18 -0.73 -6.29
CA ASP A 229 1.34 -1.38 -4.99
C ASP A 229 2.24 -2.62 -5.12
N ALA A 230 3.19 -2.77 -4.19
CA ALA A 230 4.03 -3.95 -4.07
C ALA A 230 4.12 -4.35 -2.60
N PHE A 231 3.75 -5.58 -2.30
CA PHE A 231 3.78 -6.11 -0.93
C PHE A 231 3.99 -7.62 -0.93
N ILE A 232 4.56 -8.09 0.18
CA ILE A 232 4.73 -9.52 0.40
C ILE A 232 3.44 -10.08 0.98
N LYS A 233 2.96 -11.19 0.39
CA LYS A 233 1.81 -11.93 0.86
C LYS A 233 2.25 -13.33 1.29
N SER A 234 1.94 -13.70 2.54
CA SER A 234 2.17 -15.05 3.02
C SER A 234 1.21 -16.04 2.35
N LYS A 235 1.74 -17.20 1.93
CA LYS A 235 0.95 -18.24 1.31
C LYS A 235 -0.12 -18.82 2.26
N ASN A 236 0.12 -18.74 3.57
CA ASN A 236 -0.82 -19.22 4.59
C ASN A 236 -2.07 -18.33 4.72
N GLU A 237 -1.97 -17.01 4.46
CA GLU A 237 -3.14 -16.12 4.45
C GLU A 237 -4.07 -16.36 3.25
N SER A 238 -3.58 -17.01 2.19
CA SER A 238 -4.38 -17.28 0.99
C SER A 238 -5.36 -18.44 1.17
N LEU A 239 -5.18 -19.28 2.19
CA LEU A 239 -6.00 -20.47 2.46
C LEU A 239 -7.12 -20.21 3.49
N GLU A 240 -7.06 -19.11 4.25
CA GLU A 240 -8.07 -18.76 5.25
C GLU A 240 -9.23 -17.90 4.69
N ASN A 241 -9.15 -17.46 3.43
CA ASN A 241 -10.12 -16.57 2.79
C ASN A 241 -10.92 -17.22 1.63
N ILE A 242 -11.07 -18.56 1.64
CA ILE A 242 -11.94 -19.29 0.69
C ILE A 242 -13.11 -19.93 1.41
#